data_046f7e2b66c2c7f3e95b66623030cc6d
#
_entry.id   046f7e2b66c2c7f3e95b66623030cc6d
#
_cell.length_a   1.000
_cell.length_b   1.000
_cell.length_c   1.000
_cell.angle_alpha   90.00
_cell.angle_beta   90.00
_cell.angle_gamma   90.00
#
_symmetry.space_group_name_H-M   'P 1'
#
loop_
_entity.id
_entity.type
_entity.pdbx_description
1 polymer ?
#
loop_
_entity_poly.entity_id
_entity_poly.type
_entity_poly.pdbx_seq_one_letter_code
_entity_poly.pdbx_strand_id
1 'polypeptide(L)'
;DDELHRLVETSEGNGYAINRAAEVIQSGVSFDNTFERNKEQYIDRLMNDVAPQYAGDLSEFVSKISVVDKFTVPLAKVVTGFDNTEEIIRKAVESANFFELSGDTYRIKEPGLTAIRKYAQRNIPDEELKECAYRDGEWYEQKDIELEALKMYEKANHMEKISGLLIKNAKKNPGNGHFYEMRKYYYEIPEDEIKKSIQLMTAMAMLNSLLMDFDSSEYWCSEIDKFAKTAKGEQKREAIGSLAYLDIAMPHRESNSVVKLLANLFKVETGNFFITDFSITNNMPSIMTGGKDFSDWSLRDTEIAAKYGKPVSIALGKGGVGLVNEALGESFYEKGHDYQEVLQRLSRVSIETDRKGKLE
;
A
#
# COMPACT_ATOMS: atom_id res chain seq x y z
N ASP A 1 22.82 22.77 -27.37
CA ASP A 1 21.93 23.19 -26.26
C ASP A 1 21.15 22.02 -25.66
N ASP A 2 20.63 21.08 -26.46
CA ASP A 2 19.89 19.90 -25.95
C ASP A 2 20.78 18.93 -25.18
N GLU A 3 22.02 18.70 -25.59
CA GLU A 3 22.96 17.82 -24.88
C GLU A 3 23.36 18.40 -23.52
N LEU A 4 23.53 19.71 -23.45
CA LEU A 4 23.84 20.40 -22.19
C LEU A 4 22.63 20.36 -21.21
N HIS A 5 21.43 20.50 -21.75
CA HIS A 5 20.21 20.42 -20.95
C HIS A 5 20.01 19.01 -20.37
N ARG A 6 20.18 17.99 -21.22
CA ARG A 6 20.16 16.58 -20.79
C ARG A 6 21.24 16.27 -19.77
N LEU A 7 22.44 16.84 -19.92
CA LEU A 7 23.54 16.66 -18.97
C LEU A 7 23.15 17.22 -17.58
N VAL A 8 22.62 18.44 -17.54
CA VAL A 8 22.20 19.08 -16.29
C VAL A 8 21.05 18.32 -15.63
N GLU A 9 20.06 17.89 -16.40
CA GLU A 9 18.96 17.07 -15.88
C GLU A 9 19.43 15.72 -15.34
N THR A 10 20.26 14.99 -16.10
CA THR A 10 20.72 13.66 -15.70
C THR A 10 21.72 13.70 -14.55
N SER A 11 22.45 14.81 -14.39
CA SER A 11 23.39 15.03 -13.28
C SER A 11 22.71 15.67 -12.06
N GLU A 12 21.42 16.02 -12.14
CA GLU A 12 20.69 16.81 -11.13
C GLU A 12 21.49 18.05 -10.66
N GLY A 13 22.24 18.68 -11.59
CA GLY A 13 23.06 19.83 -11.29
C GLY A 13 24.34 19.53 -10.49
N ASN A 14 24.76 18.28 -10.40
CA ASN A 14 26.01 17.90 -9.74
C ASN A 14 27.22 18.43 -10.53
N GLY A 15 27.91 19.45 -9.99
CA GLY A 15 29.03 20.13 -10.67
C GLY A 15 30.18 19.20 -11.05
N TYR A 16 30.48 18.17 -10.27
CA TYR A 16 31.53 17.19 -10.60
C TYR A 16 31.09 16.31 -11.79
N ALA A 17 29.82 15.87 -11.81
CA ALA A 17 29.26 15.11 -12.92
C ALA A 17 29.29 15.92 -14.23
N ILE A 18 28.91 17.19 -14.15
CA ILE A 18 28.91 18.13 -15.28
C ILE A 18 30.32 18.33 -15.82
N ASN A 19 31.30 18.61 -14.95
CA ASN A 19 32.69 18.82 -15.37
C ASN A 19 33.30 17.58 -16.04
N ARG A 20 33.05 16.38 -15.49
CA ARG A 20 33.55 15.14 -16.08
C ARG A 20 32.94 14.81 -17.43
N ALA A 21 31.63 14.99 -17.55
CA ALA A 21 30.99 14.80 -18.85
C ALA A 21 31.46 15.83 -19.88
N ALA A 22 31.67 17.08 -19.46
CA ALA A 22 32.25 18.10 -20.32
C ALA A 22 33.65 17.77 -20.84
N GLU A 23 34.55 17.24 -19.98
CA GLU A 23 35.90 16.77 -20.38
C GLU A 23 35.84 15.66 -21.43
N VAL A 24 34.86 14.72 -21.28
CA VAL A 24 34.74 13.61 -22.22
C VAL A 24 34.11 14.05 -23.54
N ILE A 25 33.13 14.95 -23.53
CA ILE A 25 32.56 15.55 -24.74
C ILE A 25 33.66 16.35 -25.50
N GLN A 26 34.52 17.10 -24.79
CA GLN A 26 35.62 17.82 -25.38
C GLN A 26 36.67 16.88 -26.03
N SER A 27 36.76 15.63 -25.61
CA SER A 27 37.60 14.61 -26.24
C SER A 27 37.01 14.01 -27.53
N GLY A 28 35.83 14.49 -27.98
CA GLY A 28 35.19 14.09 -29.24
C GLY A 28 34.32 12.87 -29.17
N VAL A 29 33.91 12.46 -27.97
CA VAL A 29 32.96 11.33 -27.74
C VAL A 29 31.56 11.89 -27.59
N SER A 30 30.54 11.31 -28.28
CA SER A 30 29.18 11.77 -28.16
C SER A 30 28.62 11.57 -26.78
N PHE A 31 27.69 12.45 -26.32
CA PHE A 31 27.11 12.42 -25.00
C PHE A 31 26.45 11.07 -24.65
N ASP A 32 25.66 10.50 -25.54
CA ASP A 32 24.96 9.23 -25.30
C ASP A 32 25.92 8.04 -25.11
N ASN A 33 27.03 7.99 -25.92
CA ASN A 33 28.04 6.93 -25.75
C ASN A 33 28.93 7.14 -24.54
N THR A 34 29.11 8.39 -24.11
CA THR A 34 30.01 8.75 -23.03
C THR A 34 29.36 8.56 -21.67
N PHE A 35 28.12 9.02 -21.52
CA PHE A 35 27.43 9.02 -20.20
C PHE A 35 27.04 7.61 -19.79
N GLU A 36 26.45 6.82 -20.70
CA GLU A 36 26.04 5.44 -20.39
C GLU A 36 27.25 4.48 -20.23
N ARG A 37 28.29 4.62 -21.08
CA ARG A 37 29.49 3.79 -20.98
C ARG A 37 30.40 4.13 -19.80
N ASN A 38 30.49 5.41 -19.43
CA ASN A 38 31.33 5.88 -18.34
C ASN A 38 30.59 6.06 -17.00
N LYS A 39 29.26 5.87 -16.97
CA LYS A 39 28.50 5.96 -15.74
C LYS A 39 29.08 5.08 -14.63
N GLU A 40 29.51 3.86 -14.96
CA GLU A 40 30.17 2.98 -14.00
C GLU A 40 31.58 3.43 -13.62
N GLN A 41 32.41 3.87 -14.58
CA GLN A 41 33.75 4.40 -14.30
C GLN A 41 33.71 5.72 -13.54
N TYR A 42 32.71 6.56 -13.85
CA TYR A 42 32.44 7.80 -13.12
C TYR A 42 32.08 7.53 -11.67
N ILE A 43 31.21 6.57 -11.46
CA ILE A 43 30.77 6.11 -10.16
C ILE A 43 31.95 5.52 -9.37
N ASP A 44 32.74 4.65 -9.97
CA ASP A 44 33.91 4.04 -9.33
C ASP A 44 34.94 5.11 -8.96
N ARG A 45 35.19 6.11 -9.81
CA ARG A 45 36.07 7.24 -9.48
C ARG A 45 35.53 8.16 -8.41
N LEU A 46 34.25 8.50 -8.46
CA LEU A 46 33.62 9.30 -7.42
C LEU A 46 33.82 8.63 -6.05
N MET A 47 33.59 7.34 -5.96
CA MET A 47 33.76 6.59 -4.73
C MET A 47 35.21 6.34 -4.35
N ASN A 48 36.11 6.18 -5.31
CA ASN A 48 37.53 5.99 -5.04
C ASN A 48 38.27 7.31 -4.73
N ASP A 49 37.87 8.41 -5.34
CA ASP A 49 38.50 9.72 -5.15
C ASP A 49 37.85 10.50 -3.99
N VAL A 50 36.56 10.35 -3.79
CA VAL A 50 35.76 11.11 -2.81
C VAL A 50 35.58 10.35 -1.51
N ALA A 51 35.28 9.07 -1.54
CA ALA A 51 35.08 8.27 -0.32
C ALA A 51 36.31 8.20 0.59
N PRO A 52 37.56 8.11 0.10
CA PRO A 52 38.74 8.14 0.94
C PRO A 52 39.05 9.50 1.58
N GLN A 53 38.57 10.59 0.99
CA GLN A 53 38.72 11.94 1.57
C GLN A 53 37.84 12.14 2.80
N TYR A 54 36.79 11.31 2.92
CA TYR A 54 35.89 11.26 4.08
C TYR A 54 36.21 10.03 4.93
N ALA A 55 37.45 9.95 5.43
CA ALA A 55 37.90 8.85 6.27
C ALA A 55 37.00 8.66 7.50
N GLY A 56 36.61 7.43 7.78
CA GLY A 56 35.84 7.04 8.97
C GLY A 56 34.32 6.95 8.75
N ASP A 57 33.56 7.39 9.71
CA ASP A 57 32.11 7.20 9.87
C ASP A 57 31.26 7.65 8.70
N LEU A 58 31.69 8.65 7.93
CA LEU A 58 30.90 9.21 6.84
C LEU A 58 30.69 8.23 5.68
N SER A 59 31.73 7.51 5.24
CA SER A 59 31.63 6.56 4.14
C SER A 59 30.71 5.40 4.51
N GLU A 60 30.82 4.88 5.71
CA GLU A 60 29.97 3.82 6.22
C GLU A 60 28.52 4.32 6.40
N PHE A 61 28.34 5.50 7.00
CA PHE A 61 27.02 6.10 7.17
C PHE A 61 26.30 6.30 5.84
N VAL A 62 26.95 6.92 4.86
CA VAL A 62 26.37 7.17 3.53
C VAL A 62 26.04 5.87 2.82
N SER A 63 26.90 4.84 2.96
CA SER A 63 26.64 3.51 2.42
C SER A 63 25.41 2.86 3.03
N LYS A 64 25.27 2.89 4.34
CA LYS A 64 24.11 2.35 5.07
C LYS A 64 22.83 3.11 4.76
N ILE A 65 22.86 4.46 4.77
CA ILE A 65 21.67 5.25 4.50
C ILE A 65 21.21 5.18 3.04
N SER A 66 22.06 4.75 2.12
CA SER A 66 21.71 4.61 0.71
C SER A 66 20.62 3.55 0.43
N VAL A 67 20.28 2.72 1.40
CA VAL A 67 19.17 1.76 1.28
C VAL A 67 17.82 2.47 1.14
N VAL A 68 17.71 3.70 1.67
CA VAL A 68 16.51 4.54 1.60
C VAL A 68 16.66 5.62 0.52
N ASP A 69 15.53 6.07 -0.04
CA ASP A 69 15.52 7.12 -1.05
C ASP A 69 15.48 8.52 -0.43
N LYS A 70 14.79 8.65 0.70
CA LYS A 70 14.65 9.89 1.47
C LYS A 70 14.66 9.58 2.95
N PHE A 71 15.25 10.47 3.74
CA PHE A 71 15.36 10.27 5.18
C PHE A 71 15.31 11.60 5.95
N THR A 72 14.85 11.53 7.19
CA THR A 72 15.00 12.56 8.20
C THR A 72 16.16 12.19 9.13
N VAL A 73 16.68 13.12 9.92
CA VAL A 73 17.73 12.82 10.91
C VAL A 73 17.32 11.68 11.86
N PRO A 74 16.11 11.67 12.46
CA PRO A 74 15.68 10.55 13.31
C PRO A 74 15.64 9.20 12.59
N LEU A 75 15.15 9.17 11.34
CA LEU A 75 15.15 7.94 10.54
C LEU A 75 16.57 7.46 10.24
N ALA A 76 17.45 8.38 9.83
CA ALA A 76 18.85 8.05 9.54
C ALA A 76 19.57 7.45 10.75
N LYS A 77 19.29 7.97 11.97
CA LYS A 77 19.81 7.41 13.21
C LYS A 77 19.36 5.97 13.43
N VAL A 78 18.08 5.69 13.22
CA VAL A 78 17.52 4.32 13.37
C VAL A 78 18.11 3.36 12.32
N VAL A 79 18.13 3.77 11.07
CA VAL A 79 18.59 2.95 9.96
C VAL A 79 20.08 2.61 10.09
N THR A 80 20.91 3.62 10.33
CA THR A 80 22.37 3.45 10.32
C THR A 80 22.96 3.04 11.65
N GLY A 81 22.28 3.35 12.76
CA GLY A 81 22.73 3.10 14.11
C GLY A 81 23.79 4.10 14.65
N PHE A 82 24.07 5.19 13.92
CA PHE A 82 25.05 6.19 14.35
C PHE A 82 24.45 7.20 15.34
N ASP A 83 25.06 7.39 16.49
CA ASP A 83 24.62 8.37 17.47
C ASP A 83 24.89 9.81 17.04
N ASN A 84 25.99 10.05 16.31
CA ASN A 84 26.42 11.36 15.81
C ASN A 84 25.86 11.70 14.41
N THR A 85 24.70 11.12 14.05
CA THR A 85 24.04 11.23 12.74
C THR A 85 23.92 12.68 12.27
N GLU A 86 23.49 13.61 13.12
CA GLU A 86 23.30 15.01 12.76
C GLU A 86 24.61 15.70 12.34
N GLU A 87 25.70 15.41 13.05
CA GLU A 87 27.04 15.93 12.73
C GLU A 87 27.54 15.36 11.38
N ILE A 88 27.31 14.06 11.16
CA ILE A 88 27.70 13.39 9.91
C ILE A 88 26.93 14.00 8.72
N ILE A 89 25.62 14.16 8.84
CA ILE A 89 24.79 14.77 7.80
C ILE A 89 25.24 16.20 7.50
N ARG A 90 25.47 17.00 8.54
CA ARG A 90 25.96 18.37 8.37
C ARG A 90 27.31 18.41 7.61
N LYS A 91 28.26 17.58 7.99
CA LYS A 91 29.55 17.46 7.28
C LYS A 91 29.34 17.04 5.81
N ALA A 92 28.47 16.11 5.54
CA ALA A 92 28.17 15.64 4.19
C ALA A 92 27.53 16.73 3.32
N VAL A 93 26.66 17.56 3.88
CA VAL A 93 26.06 18.70 3.19
C VAL A 93 27.11 19.77 2.88
N GLU A 94 27.95 20.12 3.86
CA GLU A 94 28.97 21.18 3.73
C GLU A 94 30.11 20.79 2.77
N SER A 95 30.50 19.51 2.76
CA SER A 95 31.75 19.08 2.10
C SER A 95 31.53 18.61 0.65
N ALA A 96 30.42 17.98 0.32
CA ALA A 96 30.30 17.22 -0.92
C ALA A 96 29.05 17.53 -1.74
N ASN A 97 28.14 18.35 -1.25
CA ASN A 97 26.88 18.64 -1.94
C ASN A 97 26.10 17.37 -2.41
N PHE A 98 26.29 16.26 -1.71
CA PHE A 98 25.64 14.98 -2.03
C PHE A 98 24.17 14.97 -1.63
N PHE A 99 23.82 15.71 -0.58
CA PHE A 99 22.47 15.74 -0.05
C PHE A 99 21.70 16.97 -0.56
N GLU A 100 20.45 16.75 -0.89
CA GLU A 100 19.46 17.79 -1.08
C GLU A 100 18.55 17.80 0.13
N LEU A 101 18.30 18.98 0.67
CA LEU A 101 17.39 19.20 1.80
C LEU A 101 16.10 19.82 1.28
N SER A 102 14.97 19.20 1.60
CA SER A 102 13.63 19.73 1.35
C SER A 102 12.81 19.65 2.65
N GLY A 103 12.61 20.82 3.28
CA GLY A 103 12.03 20.86 4.64
C GLY A 103 12.97 20.21 5.66
N ASP A 104 12.54 19.13 6.29
CA ASP A 104 13.32 18.31 7.23
C ASP A 104 13.84 16.99 6.62
N THR A 105 13.60 16.80 5.32
CA THR A 105 13.87 15.56 4.61
C THR A 105 15.08 15.71 3.70
N TYR A 106 16.02 14.80 3.82
CA TYR A 106 17.22 14.70 3.00
C TYR A 106 17.02 13.62 1.94
N ARG A 107 17.59 13.84 0.76
CA ARG A 107 17.81 12.80 -0.26
C ARG A 107 19.25 12.86 -0.79
N ILE A 108 19.76 11.72 -1.21
CA ILE A 108 21.03 11.67 -1.94
C ILE A 108 20.74 11.96 -3.41
N LYS A 109 21.48 12.90 -3.99
CA LYS A 109 21.31 13.28 -5.41
C LYS A 109 21.83 12.21 -6.35
N GLU A 110 21.17 12.04 -7.48
CA GLU A 110 21.73 11.26 -8.60
C GLU A 110 22.84 12.07 -9.33
N PRO A 111 23.85 11.43 -9.89
CA PRO A 111 24.13 9.98 -9.94
C PRO A 111 24.79 9.43 -8.66
N GLY A 112 24.96 10.23 -7.63
CA GLY A 112 25.61 9.86 -6.38
C GLY A 112 24.94 8.69 -5.68
N LEU A 113 23.61 8.66 -5.60
CA LEU A 113 22.87 7.56 -4.95
C LEU A 113 23.17 6.21 -5.60
N THR A 114 23.12 6.15 -6.94
CA THR A 114 23.46 4.92 -7.69
C THR A 114 24.90 4.48 -7.42
N ALA A 115 25.85 5.45 -7.34
CA ALA A 115 27.24 5.19 -7.02
C ALA A 115 27.42 4.59 -5.64
N ILE A 116 26.83 5.23 -4.65
CA ILE A 116 26.93 4.83 -3.25
C ILE A 116 26.32 3.44 -3.04
N ARG A 117 25.19 3.15 -3.67
CA ARG A 117 24.57 1.82 -3.62
C ARG A 117 25.47 0.72 -4.17
N LYS A 118 26.12 0.95 -5.32
CA LYS A 118 27.09 0.00 -5.86
C LYS A 118 28.31 -0.17 -4.94
N TYR A 119 28.81 0.93 -4.38
CA TYR A 119 29.91 0.88 -3.42
C TYR A 119 29.50 0.13 -2.15
N ALA A 120 28.33 0.40 -1.61
CA ALA A 120 27.78 -0.28 -0.42
C ALA A 120 27.66 -1.79 -0.66
N GLN A 121 27.11 -2.21 -1.79
CA GLN A 121 27.02 -3.63 -2.16
C GLN A 121 28.37 -4.36 -2.25
N ARG A 122 29.47 -3.64 -2.54
CA ARG A 122 30.81 -4.23 -2.62
C ARG A 122 31.55 -4.23 -1.29
N ASN A 123 31.28 -3.27 -0.41
CA ASN A 123 32.09 -2.98 0.77
C ASN A 123 31.37 -3.19 2.11
N ILE A 124 30.04 -3.21 2.12
CA ILE A 124 29.24 -3.50 3.31
C ILE A 124 28.66 -4.91 3.19
N PRO A 125 28.70 -5.73 4.24
CA PRO A 125 28.08 -7.05 4.22
C PRO A 125 26.59 -6.95 3.87
N ASP A 126 26.11 -7.85 3.00
CA ASP A 126 24.72 -7.87 2.54
C ASP A 126 23.71 -7.95 3.70
N GLU A 127 24.03 -8.74 4.72
CA GLU A 127 23.21 -8.85 5.93
C GLU A 127 23.09 -7.54 6.70
N GLU A 128 24.11 -6.69 6.66
CA GLU A 128 24.08 -5.38 7.32
C GLU A 128 23.22 -4.38 6.54
N LEU A 129 23.26 -4.41 5.21
CA LEU A 129 22.35 -3.61 4.36
C LEU A 129 20.92 -4.06 4.49
N LYS A 130 20.66 -5.37 4.59
CA LYS A 130 19.33 -5.93 4.89
C LYS A 130 18.83 -5.50 6.27
N GLU A 131 19.70 -5.47 7.26
CA GLU A 131 19.36 -4.99 8.60
C GLU A 131 18.99 -3.49 8.58
N CYS A 132 19.70 -2.66 7.80
CA CYS A 132 19.33 -1.27 7.60
C CYS A 132 17.94 -1.14 6.95
N ALA A 133 17.66 -1.92 5.92
CA ALA A 133 16.34 -1.95 5.28
C ALA A 133 15.25 -2.45 6.25
N TYR A 134 15.55 -3.45 7.07
CA TYR A 134 14.64 -3.96 8.08
C TYR A 134 14.25 -2.88 9.09
N ARG A 135 15.21 -2.12 9.62
CA ARG A 135 14.97 -1.01 10.57
C ARG A 135 14.14 0.10 9.96
N ASP A 136 14.36 0.40 8.68
CA ASP A 136 13.53 1.36 7.94
C ASP A 136 12.10 0.84 7.79
N GLY A 137 11.92 -0.44 7.49
CA GLY A 137 10.62 -1.09 7.46
C GLY A 137 9.88 -1.00 8.79
N GLU A 138 10.57 -1.26 9.92
CA GLU A 138 9.97 -1.10 11.26
C GLU A 138 9.59 0.36 11.56
N TRP A 139 10.40 1.31 11.12
CA TRP A 139 10.09 2.73 11.26
C TRP A 139 8.80 3.12 10.54
N TYR A 140 8.60 2.66 9.30
CA TYR A 140 7.37 2.91 8.55
C TYR A 140 6.18 2.15 9.11
N GLU A 141 6.37 0.90 9.54
CA GLU A 141 5.31 0.11 10.18
C GLU A 141 4.77 0.77 11.45
N GLN A 142 5.64 1.35 12.30
CA GLN A 142 5.25 2.09 13.51
C GLN A 142 4.45 3.37 13.21
N LYS A 143 4.59 3.90 12.01
CA LYS A 143 3.86 5.09 11.54
C LYS A 143 2.63 4.77 10.72
N ASP A 144 2.24 3.49 10.64
CA ASP A 144 1.14 3.00 9.79
C ASP A 144 1.31 3.36 8.28
N ILE A 145 2.56 3.48 7.80
CA ILE A 145 2.90 3.69 6.38
C ILE A 145 3.23 2.33 5.77
N GLU A 146 2.20 1.50 5.60
CA GLU A 146 2.31 0.07 5.33
C GLU A 146 3.02 -0.24 4.01
N LEU A 147 2.74 0.52 2.94
CA LEU A 147 3.34 0.26 1.62
C LEU A 147 4.87 0.50 1.60
N GLU A 148 5.34 1.54 2.28
CA GLU A 148 6.77 1.79 2.40
C GLU A 148 7.45 0.74 3.29
N ALA A 149 6.77 0.31 4.38
CA ALA A 149 7.25 -0.77 5.22
C ALA A 149 7.41 -2.08 4.42
N LEU A 150 6.45 -2.45 3.58
CA LEU A 150 6.51 -3.62 2.71
C LEU A 150 7.71 -3.56 1.74
N LYS A 151 7.94 -2.41 1.10
CA LYS A 151 9.10 -2.21 0.21
C LYS A 151 10.43 -2.43 0.92
N MET A 152 10.52 -1.98 2.17
CA MET A 152 11.73 -2.12 2.96
C MET A 152 11.93 -3.56 3.47
N TYR A 153 10.86 -4.22 3.89
CA TYR A 153 10.91 -5.64 4.25
C TYR A 153 11.23 -6.55 3.05
N GLU A 154 10.80 -6.18 1.84
CA GLU A 154 11.22 -6.84 0.60
C GLU A 154 12.73 -6.68 0.37
N LYS A 155 13.27 -5.45 0.48
CA LYS A 155 14.73 -5.20 0.40
C LYS A 155 15.51 -5.97 1.47
N ALA A 156 14.94 -6.12 2.66
CA ALA A 156 15.49 -6.91 3.76
C ALA A 156 15.34 -8.42 3.55
N ASN A 157 14.63 -8.86 2.52
CA ASN A 157 14.27 -10.26 2.28
C ASN A 157 13.58 -10.92 3.50
N HIS A 158 12.69 -10.17 4.18
CA HIS A 158 12.06 -10.59 5.43
C HIS A 158 10.60 -10.99 5.22
N MET A 159 10.37 -12.17 4.64
CA MET A 159 9.04 -12.67 4.25
C MET A 159 8.05 -12.76 5.43
N GLU A 160 8.53 -13.10 6.63
CA GLU A 160 7.69 -13.20 7.82
C GLU A 160 7.05 -11.83 8.19
N LYS A 161 7.82 -10.75 8.10
CA LYS A 161 7.30 -9.39 8.33
C LYS A 161 6.32 -8.96 7.24
N ILE A 162 6.59 -9.28 5.99
CA ILE A 162 5.66 -9.03 4.87
C ILE A 162 4.34 -9.73 5.14
N SER A 163 4.36 -11.03 5.41
CA SER A 163 3.14 -11.80 5.70
C SER A 163 2.40 -11.27 6.93
N GLY A 164 3.13 -10.94 8.00
CA GLY A 164 2.56 -10.38 9.23
C GLY A 164 1.85 -9.03 8.98
N LEU A 165 2.47 -8.15 8.19
CA LEU A 165 1.91 -6.84 7.86
C LEU A 165 0.68 -6.98 6.96
N LEU A 166 0.70 -7.88 5.98
CA LEU A 166 -0.45 -8.16 5.12
C LEU A 166 -1.62 -8.76 5.90
N ILE A 167 -1.35 -9.65 6.88
CA ILE A 167 -2.38 -10.18 7.80
C ILE A 167 -2.98 -9.05 8.64
N LYS A 168 -2.13 -8.17 9.19
CA LYS A 168 -2.57 -6.99 9.97
C LYS A 168 -3.46 -6.08 9.12
N ASN A 169 -3.05 -5.79 7.88
CA ASN A 169 -3.81 -4.98 6.94
C ASN A 169 -5.16 -5.63 6.59
N ALA A 170 -5.17 -6.92 6.25
CA ALA A 170 -6.38 -7.65 5.93
C ALA A 170 -7.39 -7.71 7.11
N LYS A 171 -6.89 -7.75 8.34
CA LYS A 171 -7.74 -7.67 9.56
C LYS A 171 -8.33 -6.28 9.77
N LYS A 172 -7.52 -5.24 9.56
CA LYS A 172 -7.90 -3.85 9.79
C LYS A 172 -8.93 -3.37 8.76
N ASN A 173 -8.74 -3.77 7.51
CA ASN A 173 -9.52 -3.28 6.38
C ASN A 173 -9.89 -4.44 5.43
N PRO A 174 -10.79 -5.34 5.81
CA PRO A 174 -11.08 -6.53 4.99
C PRO A 174 -11.74 -6.21 3.64
N GLY A 175 -12.35 -5.02 3.49
CA GLY A 175 -13.02 -4.58 2.25
C GLY A 175 -12.20 -3.63 1.40
N ASN A 176 -11.30 -2.84 2.00
CA ASN A 176 -10.52 -1.82 1.31
C ASN A 176 -9.09 -1.75 1.87
N GLY A 177 -8.40 -2.88 1.93
CA GLY A 177 -7.08 -3.01 2.50
C GLY A 177 -5.94 -2.61 1.57
N HIS A 178 -6.13 -1.62 0.68
CA HIS A 178 -5.15 -1.27 -0.35
C HIS A 178 -4.67 -2.47 -1.16
N PHE A 179 -5.58 -3.44 -1.38
CA PHE A 179 -5.25 -4.70 -2.05
C PHE A 179 -4.62 -4.50 -3.42
N TYR A 180 -5.06 -3.48 -4.16
CA TYR A 180 -4.54 -3.20 -5.48
C TYR A 180 -3.08 -2.73 -5.44
N GLU A 181 -2.74 -1.81 -4.55
CA GLU A 181 -1.39 -1.29 -4.36
C GLU A 181 -0.45 -2.35 -3.79
N MET A 182 -0.97 -3.21 -2.91
CA MET A 182 -0.22 -4.28 -2.24
C MET A 182 -0.26 -5.61 -2.99
N ARG A 183 -0.95 -5.70 -4.14
CA ARG A 183 -1.18 -6.97 -4.86
C ARG A 183 0.09 -7.77 -5.13
N LYS A 184 1.20 -7.09 -5.46
CA LYS A 184 2.49 -7.74 -5.67
C LYS A 184 2.86 -8.64 -4.50
N TYR A 185 2.80 -8.11 -3.30
CA TYR A 185 3.19 -8.81 -2.09
C TYR A 185 2.25 -9.98 -1.77
N TYR A 186 0.94 -9.83 -2.00
CA TYR A 186 0.00 -10.93 -1.83
C TYR A 186 0.28 -12.09 -2.78
N TYR A 187 0.61 -11.82 -4.05
CA TYR A 187 0.93 -12.86 -5.03
C TYR A 187 2.32 -13.47 -4.87
N GLU A 188 3.23 -12.84 -4.15
CA GLU A 188 4.56 -13.37 -3.84
C GLU A 188 4.56 -14.33 -2.65
N ILE A 189 3.50 -14.34 -1.82
CA ILE A 189 3.39 -15.31 -0.72
C ILE A 189 3.13 -16.70 -1.29
N PRO A 190 3.88 -17.72 -0.86
CA PRO A 190 3.60 -19.10 -1.26
C PRO A 190 2.18 -19.53 -0.88
N GLU A 191 1.51 -20.26 -1.76
CA GLU A 191 0.13 -20.70 -1.57
C GLU A 191 -0.08 -21.45 -0.24
N ASP A 192 0.87 -22.31 0.12
CA ASP A 192 0.84 -23.06 1.37
C ASP A 192 0.89 -22.16 2.62
N GLU A 193 1.52 -21.00 2.53
CA GLU A 193 1.52 -20.02 3.62
C GLU A 193 0.20 -19.24 3.66
N ILE A 194 -0.37 -18.89 2.51
CA ILE A 194 -1.69 -18.27 2.43
C ILE A 194 -2.75 -19.16 3.07
N LYS A 195 -2.72 -20.46 2.79
CA LYS A 195 -3.67 -21.47 3.34
C LYS A 195 -3.61 -21.63 4.86
N LYS A 196 -2.56 -21.18 5.50
CA LYS A 196 -2.44 -21.21 6.98
C LYS A 196 -3.18 -20.03 7.64
N SER A 197 -3.57 -19.00 6.88
CA SER A 197 -4.19 -17.78 7.41
C SER A 197 -5.55 -17.53 6.76
N ILE A 198 -6.60 -17.53 7.57
CA ILE A 198 -7.95 -17.16 7.13
C ILE A 198 -7.95 -15.73 6.53
N GLN A 199 -7.18 -14.83 7.15
CA GLN A 199 -7.09 -13.44 6.72
C GLN A 199 -6.46 -13.31 5.34
N LEU A 200 -5.36 -14.04 5.08
CA LEU A 200 -4.73 -14.03 3.75
C LEU A 200 -5.61 -14.68 2.69
N MET A 201 -6.27 -15.81 3.00
CA MET A 201 -7.23 -16.41 2.07
C MET A 201 -8.40 -15.46 1.77
N THR A 202 -8.90 -14.74 2.79
CA THR A 202 -9.98 -13.73 2.62
C THR A 202 -9.50 -12.57 1.75
N ALA A 203 -8.30 -12.06 2.00
CA ALA A 203 -7.70 -11.01 1.20
C ALA A 203 -7.49 -11.43 -0.26
N MET A 204 -7.01 -12.65 -0.50
CA MET A 204 -6.83 -13.19 -1.84
C MET A 204 -8.17 -13.36 -2.57
N ALA A 205 -9.22 -13.84 -1.90
CA ALA A 205 -10.56 -13.92 -2.48
C ALA A 205 -11.06 -12.55 -2.89
N MET A 206 -10.92 -11.54 -2.02
CA MET A 206 -11.34 -10.18 -2.31
C MET A 206 -10.51 -9.54 -3.42
N LEU A 207 -9.19 -9.65 -3.37
CA LEU A 207 -8.27 -9.10 -4.37
C LEU A 207 -8.58 -9.64 -5.77
N ASN A 208 -8.75 -10.97 -5.91
CA ASN A 208 -9.06 -11.56 -7.20
C ASN A 208 -10.46 -11.15 -7.69
N SER A 209 -11.44 -11.03 -6.79
CA SER A 209 -12.76 -10.49 -7.13
C SER A 209 -12.70 -9.06 -7.66
N LEU A 210 -11.91 -8.18 -7.02
CA LEU A 210 -11.70 -6.80 -7.47
C LEU A 210 -10.97 -6.72 -8.82
N LEU A 211 -10.12 -7.68 -9.12
CA LEU A 211 -9.41 -7.81 -10.40
C LEU A 211 -10.23 -8.55 -11.48
N MET A 212 -11.49 -8.89 -11.17
CA MET A 212 -12.40 -9.66 -12.05
C MET A 212 -11.90 -11.08 -12.38
N ASP A 213 -10.96 -11.61 -11.62
CA ASP A 213 -10.58 -13.02 -11.66
C ASP A 213 -11.47 -13.82 -10.71
N PHE A 214 -12.68 -14.10 -11.18
CA PHE A 214 -13.71 -14.74 -10.36
C PHE A 214 -13.38 -16.19 -10.03
N ASP A 215 -12.72 -16.91 -10.93
CA ASP A 215 -12.33 -18.31 -10.71
C ASP A 215 -11.32 -18.42 -9.56
N SER A 216 -10.29 -17.59 -9.57
CA SER A 216 -9.32 -17.53 -8.48
C SER A 216 -9.95 -17.04 -7.18
N SER A 217 -10.89 -16.10 -7.25
CA SER A 217 -11.65 -15.64 -6.08
C SER A 217 -12.45 -16.78 -5.44
N GLU A 218 -13.21 -17.54 -6.25
CA GLU A 218 -14.01 -18.68 -5.76
C GLU A 218 -13.12 -19.84 -5.28
N TYR A 219 -11.95 -20.04 -5.88
CA TYR A 219 -10.95 -20.98 -5.37
C TYR A 219 -10.60 -20.70 -3.92
N TRP A 220 -10.25 -19.45 -3.58
CA TRP A 220 -9.92 -19.09 -2.20
C TRP A 220 -11.11 -19.22 -1.26
N CYS A 221 -12.32 -18.90 -1.71
CA CYS A 221 -13.53 -19.16 -0.92
C CYS A 221 -13.70 -20.65 -0.61
N SER A 222 -13.40 -21.53 -1.59
CA SER A 222 -13.45 -22.98 -1.36
C SER A 222 -12.40 -23.47 -0.37
N GLU A 223 -11.22 -22.89 -0.36
CA GLU A 223 -10.17 -23.19 0.62
C GLU A 223 -10.57 -22.76 2.04
N ILE A 224 -11.19 -21.57 2.19
CA ILE A 224 -11.76 -21.14 3.49
C ILE A 224 -12.87 -22.11 3.95
N ASP A 225 -13.74 -22.57 3.04
CA ASP A 225 -14.80 -23.53 3.38
C ASP A 225 -14.22 -24.89 3.82
N LYS A 226 -13.17 -25.38 3.14
CA LYS A 226 -12.44 -26.59 3.56
C LYS A 226 -11.82 -26.41 4.94
N PHE A 227 -11.20 -25.26 5.19
CA PHE A 227 -10.66 -24.93 6.52
C PHE A 227 -11.77 -24.90 7.58
N ALA A 228 -12.90 -24.26 7.32
CA ALA A 228 -14.03 -24.19 8.25
C ALA A 228 -14.62 -25.57 8.62
N LYS A 229 -14.55 -26.54 7.70
CA LYS A 229 -15.02 -27.92 7.94
C LYS A 229 -14.11 -28.69 8.91
N THR A 230 -12.83 -28.38 8.94
CA THR A 230 -11.83 -29.06 9.78
C THR A 230 -11.54 -28.31 11.08
N ALA A 231 -11.67 -26.99 11.07
CA ALA A 231 -11.40 -26.11 12.21
C ALA A 231 -12.46 -26.26 13.33
N LYS A 232 -12.06 -25.90 14.55
CA LYS A 232 -12.90 -25.92 15.75
C LYS A 232 -12.85 -24.59 16.48
N GLY A 233 -13.84 -24.36 17.33
CA GLY A 233 -13.87 -23.19 18.23
C GLY A 233 -13.85 -21.88 17.48
N GLU A 234 -12.96 -20.99 17.87
CA GLU A 234 -12.84 -19.63 17.34
C GLU A 234 -12.45 -19.59 15.86
N GLN A 235 -11.48 -20.39 15.46
CA GLN A 235 -11.04 -20.46 14.06
C GLN A 235 -12.17 -20.87 13.11
N LYS A 236 -13.03 -21.81 13.53
CA LYS A 236 -14.22 -22.16 12.73
C LYS A 236 -15.19 -21.00 12.60
N ARG A 237 -15.44 -20.27 13.67
CA ARG A 237 -16.34 -19.09 13.66
C ARG A 237 -15.76 -17.99 12.75
N GLU A 238 -14.45 -17.75 12.86
CA GLU A 238 -13.76 -16.78 12.01
C GLU A 238 -13.85 -17.14 10.51
N ALA A 239 -13.62 -18.40 10.16
CA ALA A 239 -13.76 -18.84 8.76
C ALA A 239 -15.20 -18.71 8.23
N ILE A 240 -16.20 -19.05 9.06
CA ILE A 240 -17.62 -18.86 8.69
C ILE A 240 -17.96 -17.38 8.55
N GLY A 241 -17.45 -16.53 9.43
CA GLY A 241 -17.59 -15.08 9.33
C GLY A 241 -16.95 -14.51 8.07
N SER A 242 -15.73 -14.94 7.74
CA SER A 242 -15.05 -14.56 6.49
C SER A 242 -15.82 -14.93 5.24
N LEU A 243 -16.35 -16.16 5.17
CA LEU A 243 -17.19 -16.58 4.04
C LEU A 243 -18.48 -15.75 3.93
N ALA A 244 -19.11 -15.48 5.08
CA ALA A 244 -20.31 -14.64 5.10
C ALA A 244 -19.99 -13.20 4.67
N TYR A 245 -18.85 -12.67 5.10
CA TYR A 245 -18.35 -11.37 4.68
C TYR A 245 -18.10 -11.35 3.16
N LEU A 246 -17.37 -12.31 2.62
CA LEU A 246 -17.08 -12.40 1.18
C LEU A 246 -18.38 -12.53 0.36
N ASP A 247 -19.36 -13.29 0.84
CA ASP A 247 -20.65 -13.41 0.17
C ASP A 247 -21.40 -12.06 0.08
N ILE A 248 -21.20 -11.19 1.06
CA ILE A 248 -21.74 -9.83 1.06
C ILE A 248 -20.89 -8.88 0.22
N ALA A 249 -19.57 -8.92 0.35
CA ALA A 249 -18.67 -7.88 -0.13
C ALA A 249 -18.17 -8.09 -1.56
N MET A 250 -18.10 -9.35 -2.06
CA MET A 250 -17.56 -9.60 -3.40
C MET A 250 -18.49 -9.11 -4.51
N PRO A 251 -17.98 -8.29 -5.46
CA PRO A 251 -18.79 -7.68 -6.51
C PRO A 251 -19.56 -8.67 -7.40
N HIS A 252 -18.99 -9.84 -7.68
CA HIS A 252 -19.55 -10.82 -8.60
C HIS A 252 -20.60 -11.75 -7.98
N ARG A 253 -20.78 -11.70 -6.67
CA ARG A 253 -21.79 -12.53 -5.99
C ARG A 253 -23.11 -11.79 -5.85
N GLU A 254 -24.19 -12.38 -6.36
CA GLU A 254 -25.54 -11.82 -6.25
C GLU A 254 -26.05 -11.79 -4.81
N SER A 255 -26.81 -10.74 -4.48
CA SER A 255 -27.49 -10.58 -3.20
C SER A 255 -29.00 -10.55 -3.38
N ASN A 256 -29.58 -11.65 -3.88
CA ASN A 256 -31.00 -11.74 -4.26
C ASN A 256 -31.96 -11.84 -3.07
N SER A 257 -31.47 -11.95 -1.83
CA SER A 257 -32.33 -12.19 -0.66
C SER A 257 -31.86 -11.38 0.55
N VAL A 258 -32.71 -10.47 0.99
CA VAL A 258 -32.52 -9.71 2.25
C VAL A 258 -32.36 -10.65 3.45
N VAL A 259 -33.07 -11.79 3.46
CA VAL A 259 -32.96 -12.78 4.54
C VAL A 259 -31.57 -13.41 4.57
N LYS A 260 -31.01 -13.74 3.40
CA LYS A 260 -29.64 -14.26 3.28
C LYS A 260 -28.61 -13.22 3.72
N LEU A 261 -28.81 -11.95 3.31
CA LEU A 261 -27.95 -10.84 3.73
C LEU A 261 -27.94 -10.69 5.26
N LEU A 262 -29.11 -10.62 5.90
CA LEU A 262 -29.22 -10.49 7.36
C LEU A 262 -28.62 -11.71 8.09
N ALA A 263 -28.84 -12.93 7.56
CA ALA A 263 -28.23 -14.14 8.13
C ALA A 263 -26.69 -14.11 8.02
N ASN A 264 -26.13 -13.59 6.94
CA ASN A 264 -24.71 -13.44 6.77
C ASN A 264 -24.14 -12.34 7.67
N LEU A 265 -24.80 -11.20 7.79
CA LEU A 265 -24.42 -10.14 8.75
C LEU A 265 -24.34 -10.68 10.18
N PHE A 266 -25.32 -11.47 10.59
CA PHE A 266 -25.28 -12.12 11.92
C PHE A 266 -24.10 -13.08 12.08
N LYS A 267 -23.73 -13.85 11.05
CA LYS A 267 -22.55 -14.72 11.08
C LYS A 267 -21.26 -13.92 11.15
N VAL A 268 -21.18 -12.79 10.44
CA VAL A 268 -20.03 -11.86 10.49
C VAL A 268 -19.86 -11.33 11.92
N GLU A 269 -20.94 -10.84 12.54
CA GLU A 269 -20.92 -10.30 13.89
C GLU A 269 -20.52 -11.35 14.93
N THR A 270 -21.05 -12.59 14.83
CA THR A 270 -20.72 -13.69 15.75
C THR A 270 -19.36 -14.32 15.49
N GLY A 271 -18.77 -14.08 14.34
CA GLY A 271 -17.47 -14.62 13.92
C GLY A 271 -16.24 -13.91 14.50
N ASN A 272 -16.41 -12.95 15.43
CA ASN A 272 -15.33 -12.04 15.88
C ASN A 272 -14.70 -11.23 14.73
N PHE A 273 -15.39 -11.11 13.64
CA PHE A 273 -15.07 -10.12 12.61
C PHE A 273 -15.47 -8.76 13.18
N PHE A 274 -14.59 -8.16 13.99
CA PHE A 274 -14.77 -6.77 14.42
C PHE A 274 -14.55 -5.85 13.22
N ILE A 275 -15.62 -5.67 12.49
CA ILE A 275 -15.67 -4.72 11.40
C ILE A 275 -15.94 -3.36 12.02
N THR A 276 -14.87 -2.69 12.42
CA THR A 276 -14.95 -1.31 12.89
C THR A 276 -15.26 -0.36 11.74
N ASP A 277 -14.85 -0.72 10.52
CA ASP A 277 -15.03 0.05 9.29
C ASP A 277 -15.39 -0.91 8.14
N PHE A 278 -16.66 -1.37 8.11
CA PHE A 278 -17.18 -2.18 7.03
C PHE A 278 -17.48 -1.27 5.84
N SER A 279 -16.54 -1.21 4.91
CA SER A 279 -16.79 -0.59 3.60
C SER A 279 -17.60 -1.58 2.76
N ILE A 280 -18.89 -1.34 2.64
CA ILE A 280 -19.76 -2.07 1.69
C ILE A 280 -19.67 -1.40 0.31
N THR A 281 -19.32 -0.13 0.30
CA THR A 281 -19.14 0.66 -0.91
C THR A 281 -17.71 0.51 -1.42
N ASN A 282 -17.56 0.04 -2.63
CA ASN A 282 -16.35 0.27 -3.40
C ASN A 282 -16.57 1.54 -4.23
N ASN A 283 -15.50 2.18 -4.67
CA ASN A 283 -15.55 3.38 -5.53
C ASN A 283 -16.07 3.06 -6.96
N MET A 284 -16.74 1.94 -7.17
CA MET A 284 -17.32 1.54 -8.45
C MET A 284 -18.83 1.78 -8.44
N PRO A 285 -19.41 2.26 -9.55
CA PRO A 285 -20.85 2.37 -9.69
C PRO A 285 -21.55 1.04 -9.39
N SER A 286 -22.72 1.09 -8.74
CA SER A 286 -23.48 -0.10 -8.32
C SER A 286 -23.81 -1.04 -9.48
N ILE A 287 -24.00 -0.52 -10.69
CA ILE A 287 -24.19 -1.30 -11.92
C ILE A 287 -22.96 -2.18 -12.27
N MET A 288 -21.77 -1.78 -11.89
CA MET A 288 -20.53 -2.53 -12.13
C MET A 288 -20.25 -3.57 -11.05
N THR A 289 -20.96 -3.53 -9.94
CA THR A 289 -20.82 -4.47 -8.83
C THR A 289 -21.71 -5.72 -8.98
N GLY A 290 -22.27 -5.91 -10.17
CA GLY A 290 -22.80 -7.17 -10.65
C GLY A 290 -23.87 -7.86 -9.82
N GLY A 291 -24.86 -7.18 -9.30
CA GLY A 291 -25.92 -7.81 -8.53
C GLY A 291 -25.90 -7.52 -7.02
N LYS A 292 -24.87 -6.81 -6.55
CA LYS A 292 -24.94 -6.15 -5.24
C LYS A 292 -25.59 -4.78 -5.33
N ASP A 293 -26.22 -4.57 -6.44
CA ASP A 293 -27.18 -3.51 -6.61
C ASP A 293 -28.36 -3.75 -5.66
N PHE A 294 -28.23 -3.19 -4.47
CA PHE A 294 -29.37 -3.11 -3.53
C PHE A 294 -30.58 -2.40 -4.15
N SER A 295 -30.42 -1.85 -5.34
CA SER A 295 -31.43 -1.16 -6.07
C SER A 295 -32.60 -2.06 -6.49
N ASP A 296 -32.36 -3.31 -6.85
CA ASP A 296 -33.40 -4.20 -7.33
C ASP A 296 -34.46 -4.52 -6.27
N TRP A 297 -34.05 -4.74 -5.03
CA TRP A 297 -35.02 -4.95 -3.96
C TRP A 297 -35.49 -3.64 -3.31
N SER A 298 -34.68 -2.59 -3.32
CA SER A 298 -35.08 -1.26 -2.81
C SER A 298 -36.15 -0.61 -3.68
N LEU A 299 -36.17 -0.94 -4.98
CA LEU A 299 -37.21 -0.43 -5.89
C LEU A 299 -38.50 -1.22 -5.85
N ARG A 300 -38.46 -2.50 -5.49
CA ARG A 300 -39.69 -3.29 -5.33
C ARG A 300 -40.52 -2.77 -4.15
N ASP A 301 -39.82 -2.19 -3.17
CA ASP A 301 -40.54 -1.74 -1.99
C ASP A 301 -39.67 -0.75 -1.17
N THR A 302 -39.86 0.54 -1.43
CA THR A 302 -39.22 1.62 -0.65
C THR A 302 -39.63 1.54 0.85
N GLU A 303 -40.78 0.94 1.18
CA GLU A 303 -41.17 0.72 2.56
C GLU A 303 -40.36 -0.40 3.19
N ILE A 304 -40.01 -1.47 2.45
CA ILE A 304 -39.14 -2.54 2.91
C ILE A 304 -37.74 -1.98 3.15
N ALA A 305 -37.20 -1.20 2.23
CA ALA A 305 -35.87 -0.56 2.38
C ALA A 305 -35.87 0.36 3.62
N ALA A 306 -36.87 1.17 3.83
CA ALA A 306 -37.02 2.01 5.02
C ALA A 306 -37.14 1.19 6.32
N LYS A 307 -37.82 0.05 6.27
CA LYS A 307 -38.00 -0.84 7.42
C LYS A 307 -36.73 -1.57 7.81
N TYR A 308 -35.92 -1.99 6.83
CA TYR A 308 -34.69 -2.73 7.07
C TYR A 308 -33.44 -1.83 7.17
N GLY A 309 -33.51 -0.58 6.75
CA GLY A 309 -32.40 0.36 6.83
C GLY A 309 -31.84 0.53 8.24
N LYS A 310 -32.73 0.60 9.24
CA LYS A 310 -32.32 0.73 10.63
C LYS A 310 -31.65 -0.53 11.19
N PRO A 311 -32.19 -1.75 11.01
CA PRO A 311 -31.48 -2.99 11.34
C PRO A 311 -30.13 -3.14 10.64
N VAL A 312 -30.03 -2.82 9.35
CA VAL A 312 -28.78 -2.85 8.59
C VAL A 312 -27.75 -1.88 9.14
N SER A 313 -28.16 -0.62 9.41
CA SER A 313 -27.28 0.37 10.04
C SER A 313 -26.76 -0.08 11.41
N ILE A 314 -27.60 -0.75 12.21
CA ILE A 314 -27.19 -1.27 13.52
C ILE A 314 -26.19 -2.41 13.35
N ALA A 315 -26.45 -3.36 12.45
CA ALA A 315 -25.60 -4.53 12.22
C ALA A 315 -24.23 -4.16 11.63
N LEU A 316 -24.17 -3.11 10.83
CA LEU A 316 -22.92 -2.63 10.18
C LEU A 316 -22.21 -1.52 10.96
N GLY A 317 -22.76 -1.14 12.12
CA GLY A 317 -22.14 -0.09 12.95
C GLY A 317 -22.01 1.24 12.22
N LYS A 318 -20.84 1.87 12.30
CA LYS A 318 -20.60 3.19 11.67
C LYS A 318 -20.67 3.14 10.15
N GLY A 319 -20.19 2.05 9.51
CA GLY A 319 -20.24 1.87 8.06
C GLY A 319 -21.64 1.65 7.48
N GLY A 320 -22.62 1.32 8.33
CA GLY A 320 -24.03 1.16 7.89
C GLY A 320 -24.85 2.45 7.92
N VAL A 321 -24.29 3.54 8.45
CA VAL A 321 -24.99 4.81 8.58
C VAL A 321 -25.14 5.46 7.20
N GLY A 322 -26.38 5.74 6.81
CA GLY A 322 -26.68 6.33 5.50
C GLY A 322 -26.77 5.36 4.33
N LEU A 323 -26.21 4.15 4.44
CA LEU A 323 -26.06 3.18 3.36
C LEU A 323 -27.35 2.93 2.56
N VAL A 324 -28.50 2.77 3.23
CA VAL A 324 -29.77 2.51 2.53
C VAL A 324 -30.24 3.74 1.75
N ASN A 325 -30.02 4.94 2.26
CA ASN A 325 -30.35 6.16 1.53
C ASN A 325 -29.40 6.40 0.35
N GLU A 326 -28.13 6.03 0.48
CA GLU A 326 -27.14 6.07 -0.58
C GLU A 326 -27.51 5.09 -1.71
N ALA A 327 -27.72 3.82 -1.39
CA ALA A 327 -28.14 2.80 -2.37
C ALA A 327 -29.45 3.17 -3.10
N LEU A 328 -30.42 3.76 -2.38
CA LEU A 328 -31.65 4.28 -2.99
C LEU A 328 -31.37 5.50 -3.88
N GLY A 329 -30.48 6.40 -3.47
CA GLY A 329 -30.10 7.58 -4.24
C GLY A 329 -29.41 7.22 -5.55
N GLU A 330 -28.46 6.30 -5.51
CA GLU A 330 -27.78 5.75 -6.69
C GLU A 330 -28.77 5.06 -7.62
N SER A 331 -29.59 4.18 -7.10
CA SER A 331 -30.62 3.48 -7.86
C SER A 331 -31.59 4.43 -8.57
N PHE A 332 -32.06 5.45 -7.88
CA PHE A 332 -32.95 6.46 -8.48
C PHE A 332 -32.24 7.25 -9.57
N TYR A 333 -30.97 7.59 -9.36
CA TYR A 333 -30.16 8.27 -10.38
C TYR A 333 -30.00 7.40 -11.63
N GLU A 334 -29.57 6.13 -11.47
CA GLU A 334 -29.35 5.21 -12.58
C GLU A 334 -30.62 4.88 -13.38
N LYS A 335 -31.77 4.88 -12.73
CA LYS A 335 -33.08 4.58 -13.34
C LYS A 335 -33.82 5.81 -13.85
N GLY A 336 -33.17 6.97 -13.79
CA GLY A 336 -33.73 8.22 -14.32
C GLY A 336 -34.92 8.76 -13.55
N HIS A 337 -34.96 8.53 -12.24
CA HIS A 337 -35.95 9.16 -11.36
C HIS A 337 -35.78 10.67 -11.27
N ASP A 338 -36.78 11.37 -10.73
CA ASP A 338 -36.73 12.82 -10.54
C ASP A 338 -35.47 13.19 -9.71
N TYR A 339 -34.71 14.12 -10.24
CA TYR A 339 -33.51 14.64 -9.62
C TYR A 339 -33.73 15.16 -8.17
N GLN A 340 -34.92 15.66 -7.88
CA GLN A 340 -35.30 16.08 -6.52
C GLN A 340 -35.32 14.92 -5.54
N GLU A 341 -35.81 13.76 -5.94
CA GLU A 341 -35.81 12.56 -5.10
C GLU A 341 -34.41 12.04 -4.84
N VAL A 342 -33.55 12.05 -5.88
CA VAL A 342 -32.13 11.67 -5.76
C VAL A 342 -31.44 12.60 -4.76
N LEU A 343 -31.56 13.92 -4.93
CA LEU A 343 -30.98 14.90 -4.01
C LEU A 343 -31.48 14.75 -2.59
N GLN A 344 -32.77 14.47 -2.41
CA GLN A 344 -33.33 14.27 -1.09
C GLN A 344 -32.71 13.08 -0.35
N ARG A 345 -32.46 11.98 -1.08
CA ARG A 345 -31.82 10.77 -0.51
C ARG A 345 -30.37 11.04 -0.14
N LEU A 346 -29.58 11.59 -1.08
CA LEU A 346 -28.17 11.91 -0.87
C LEU A 346 -27.95 12.96 0.23
N SER A 347 -28.83 13.95 0.34
CA SER A 347 -28.79 14.93 1.42
C SER A 347 -29.03 14.29 2.80
N ARG A 348 -29.87 13.27 2.88
CA ARG A 348 -30.08 12.51 4.12
C ARG A 348 -28.84 11.73 4.52
N VAL A 349 -28.14 11.13 3.55
CA VAL A 349 -26.85 10.44 3.79
C VAL A 349 -25.87 11.40 4.46
N SER A 350 -25.65 12.58 3.85
CA SER A 350 -24.75 13.59 4.41
C SER A 350 -25.12 13.99 5.85
N ILE A 351 -26.39 14.25 6.12
CA ILE A 351 -26.86 14.62 7.47
C ILE A 351 -26.68 13.48 8.49
N GLU A 352 -26.92 12.24 8.09
CA GLU A 352 -26.80 11.07 8.96
C GLU A 352 -25.34 10.75 9.27
N THR A 353 -24.45 10.85 8.26
CA THR A 353 -23.02 10.61 8.41
C THR A 353 -22.31 11.68 9.23
N ASP A 354 -22.63 12.95 9.05
CA ASP A 354 -22.12 14.05 9.88
C ASP A 354 -22.46 13.90 11.37
N ARG A 355 -23.60 13.28 11.66
CA ARG A 355 -24.09 13.13 13.04
C ARG A 355 -23.60 11.86 13.72
N LYS A 356 -23.34 10.80 13.00
CA LYS A 356 -23.17 9.45 13.56
C LYS A 356 -22.10 8.59 12.92
N GLY A 357 -21.58 8.95 11.76
CA GLY A 357 -20.66 8.14 10.99
C GLY A 357 -19.46 8.93 10.45
N LYS A 358 -18.58 8.24 9.76
CA LYS A 358 -17.59 8.83 8.87
C LYS A 358 -18.02 8.50 7.44
N LEU A 359 -18.07 9.52 6.59
CA LEU A 359 -17.97 9.30 5.14
C LEU A 359 -16.54 8.81 4.87
N GLU A 360 -16.41 7.68 4.22
CA GLU A 360 -15.16 7.26 3.58
C GLU A 360 -15.05 7.92 2.19
#